data_be0436f3b7bb9f4e908e385efae9b00f
#
_entry.id   be0436f3b7bb9f4e908e385efae9b00f
#
_cell.length_a   1.000
_cell.length_b   1.000
_cell.length_c   1.000
_cell.angle_alpha   90.00
_cell.angle_beta   90.00
_cell.angle_gamma   90.00
#
_symmetry.space_group_name_H-M   'P 1'
#
loop_
_entity.id
_entity.type
_entity.pdbx_description
1 polymer ?
#
loop_
_entity_poly.entity_id
_entity_poly.type
_entity_poly.pdbx_seq_one_letter_code
_entity_poly.pdbx_strand_id
1 'polypeptide(L)'
;MTTPITASGDQPPHANTPQPDNTLPDGPPPGSDPKGAAADNSDKKLSLFRLLLRDKFATVAAAVLVLVGLVAVFGPMLMGDLATKQNLMFANKAPFTLANGWEYFLGSDSLGRSVLGRLVVATRTTISVALPAVGIALVIGSLWGVWAGYHRGWRETVSMRIADVIMSFPSLLLAVVVLYVFNPSIANIVLILAITRIPIYLRTARAESAELQSRTFVDAARTFGARPNAIIGRHVIPVVLPTLLTLATLEFCYVMLAESSLSFLGIGIQPPDVSWGLMVAQGRQYLQTAWWLSILPGLAIVVTTIAANVLAAWLRIATDPAQRWRLALPRKRLIARIPVKTEESK
;
A
#
# COMPACT_ATOMS: atom_id res chain seq x y z
N MET A 1 9.92 -72.59 -40.97
CA MET A 1 10.61 -72.13 -42.17
C MET A 1 10.93 -70.67 -41.95
N THR A 2 12.06 -70.13 -41.81
CA THR A 2 13.42 -70.35 -42.26
C THR A 2 14.36 -69.49 -41.40
N THR A 3 15.26 -70.15 -40.78
CA THR A 3 16.68 -69.86 -40.47
C THR A 3 17.24 -68.43 -40.33
N PRO A 4 18.25 -68.30 -39.44
CA PRO A 4 18.90 -67.06 -39.05
C PRO A 4 20.10 -66.75 -39.95
N ILE A 5 20.49 -65.46 -40.02
CA ILE A 5 21.76 -65.03 -40.59
C ILE A 5 22.59 -64.41 -39.48
N THR A 6 23.70 -65.09 -39.18
CA THR A 6 24.88 -64.62 -38.48
C THR A 6 25.65 -63.66 -39.38
N ALA A 7 26.04 -62.52 -38.90
CA ALA A 7 27.12 -61.72 -39.46
C ALA A 7 28.05 -61.28 -38.34
N SER A 8 29.24 -61.87 -38.43
CA SER A 8 30.49 -61.57 -37.75
C SER A 8 31.04 -60.23 -38.21
N GLY A 9 31.75 -59.58 -37.35
CA GLY A 9 32.92 -58.94 -37.83
C GLY A 9 33.13 -57.46 -37.52
N ASP A 10 34.23 -57.20 -36.97
CA ASP A 10 35.08 -56.04 -36.97
C ASP A 10 34.74 -54.84 -36.05
N GLN A 11 35.34 -54.90 -34.90
CA GLN A 11 35.64 -53.71 -34.11
C GLN A 11 36.91 -53.05 -34.69
N PRO A 12 36.91 -51.75 -35.01
CA PRO A 12 38.13 -51.00 -35.29
C PRO A 12 38.93 -50.74 -34.00
N PRO A 13 40.25 -50.53 -34.10
CA PRO A 13 41.17 -50.45 -32.96
C PRO A 13 40.92 -49.17 -32.15
N HIS A 14 40.98 -49.38 -30.81
CA HIS A 14 40.87 -48.31 -29.82
C HIS A 14 41.95 -47.23 -30.06
N ALA A 15 41.53 -46.03 -30.48
CA ALA A 15 42.35 -44.85 -30.43
C ALA A 15 42.58 -44.46 -28.96
N ASN A 16 43.83 -44.40 -28.53
CA ASN A 16 44.28 -43.90 -27.27
C ASN A 16 43.92 -42.42 -27.13
N THR A 17 42.80 -42.12 -26.48
CA THR A 17 42.54 -40.76 -26.00
C THR A 17 43.41 -40.53 -24.75
N PRO A 18 44.16 -39.43 -24.65
CA PRO A 18 44.92 -39.09 -23.46
C PRO A 18 43.90 -38.83 -22.33
N GLN A 19 44.08 -39.51 -21.17
CA GLN A 19 43.38 -39.21 -19.94
C GLN A 19 43.68 -37.76 -19.53
N PRO A 20 42.68 -36.96 -19.19
CA PRO A 20 42.93 -35.66 -18.60
C PRO A 20 43.65 -35.87 -17.26
N ASP A 21 44.75 -35.15 -17.13
CA ASP A 21 45.58 -35.10 -15.93
C ASP A 21 44.75 -34.55 -14.75
N ASN A 22 44.36 -35.42 -13.86
CA ASN A 22 43.55 -35.16 -12.68
C ASN A 22 44.45 -34.77 -11.49
N THR A 23 45.49 -33.98 -11.74
CA THR A 23 46.21 -33.30 -10.67
C THR A 23 45.37 -32.11 -10.21
N LEU A 24 44.63 -32.31 -9.11
CA LEU A 24 44.06 -31.19 -8.36
C LEU A 24 45.19 -30.22 -8.04
N PRO A 25 45.03 -28.91 -8.34
CA PRO A 25 46.02 -27.93 -7.95
C PRO A 25 46.15 -27.95 -6.42
N ASP A 26 47.38 -28.11 -5.96
CA ASP A 26 47.76 -27.99 -4.53
C ASP A 26 47.17 -26.71 -3.96
N GLY A 27 46.77 -26.81 -2.71
CA GLY A 27 46.02 -25.81 -1.95
C GLY A 27 46.53 -24.38 -2.03
N PRO A 28 45.76 -23.40 -1.54
CA PRO A 28 46.03 -21.98 -1.72
C PRO A 28 47.44 -21.62 -1.27
N PRO A 29 48.11 -20.64 -1.96
CA PRO A 29 49.48 -20.27 -1.67
C PRO A 29 49.66 -19.87 -0.20
N PRO A 30 50.78 -20.27 0.44
CA PRO A 30 51.05 -19.94 1.83
C PRO A 30 51.26 -18.45 1.97
N GLY A 31 50.29 -17.76 2.59
CA GLY A 31 50.30 -16.29 2.83
C GLY A 31 48.92 -15.60 2.67
N SER A 32 47.90 -16.29 2.21
CA SER A 32 46.53 -15.74 2.27
C SER A 32 45.96 -16.00 3.67
N ASP A 33 46.13 -15.02 4.57
CA ASP A 33 45.46 -14.99 5.86
C ASP A 33 43.94 -15.13 5.67
N PRO A 34 43.31 -16.21 6.19
CA PRO A 34 41.84 -16.34 6.13
C PRO A 34 41.13 -15.35 7.06
N LYS A 35 41.89 -14.51 7.80
CA LYS A 35 41.34 -13.46 8.66
C LYS A 35 41.06 -12.12 7.96
N GLY A 36 41.56 -11.94 6.73
CA GLY A 36 41.29 -10.70 5.95
C GLY A 36 39.98 -10.71 5.17
N ALA A 37 39.33 -11.86 5.01
CA ALA A 37 38.04 -12.01 4.31
C ALA A 37 36.84 -12.17 5.24
N ALA A 38 37.02 -12.04 6.56
CA ALA A 38 35.92 -11.69 7.42
C ALA A 38 35.58 -10.23 7.14
N ALA A 39 34.96 -10.04 5.96
CA ALA A 39 34.31 -8.77 5.62
C ALA A 39 33.53 -8.32 6.84
N ASP A 40 33.80 -7.11 7.22
CA ASP A 40 33.06 -6.29 8.18
C ASP A 40 31.56 -6.32 7.84
N ASN A 41 30.92 -7.41 8.19
CA ASN A 41 29.47 -7.64 8.15
C ASN A 41 28.80 -6.96 9.36
N SER A 42 29.36 -5.87 9.82
CA SER A 42 28.61 -4.85 10.52
C SER A 42 27.75 -4.08 9.52
N ASP A 43 26.93 -4.76 8.74
CA ASP A 43 25.74 -4.17 8.16
C ASP A 43 24.86 -3.70 9.32
N LYS A 44 25.20 -2.51 9.84
CA LYS A 44 24.35 -1.71 10.72
C LYS A 44 23.01 -1.66 9.99
N LYS A 45 22.05 -2.50 10.44
CA LYS A 45 20.67 -2.47 9.98
C LYS A 45 20.21 -1.02 10.15
N LEU A 46 20.35 -0.21 9.11
CA LEU A 46 19.92 1.17 9.12
C LEU A 46 18.45 1.13 9.50
N SER A 47 18.10 1.76 10.61
CA SER A 47 16.71 1.89 11.05
C SER A 47 15.88 2.42 9.88
N LEU A 48 14.68 1.86 9.68
CA LEU A 48 13.73 2.32 8.65
C LEU A 48 13.57 3.85 8.69
N PHE A 49 13.58 4.44 9.88
CA PHE A 49 13.52 5.87 10.06
C PHE A 49 14.72 6.62 9.44
N ARG A 50 15.94 6.10 9.57
CA ARG A 50 17.12 6.71 8.91
C ARG A 50 17.08 6.55 7.40
N LEU A 51 16.53 5.45 6.89
CA LEU A 51 16.31 5.26 5.44
C LEU A 51 15.26 6.23 4.92
N LEU A 52 14.19 6.49 5.67
CA LEU A 52 13.16 7.47 5.33
C LEU A 52 13.77 8.87 5.19
N LEU A 53 14.53 9.33 6.18
CA LEU A 53 15.17 10.66 6.17
C LEU A 53 16.19 10.85 5.03
N ARG A 54 16.70 9.79 4.45
CA ARG A 54 17.61 9.86 3.28
C ARG A 54 16.88 10.08 1.96
N ASP A 55 15.63 9.68 1.87
CA ASP A 55 14.79 9.90 0.68
C ASP A 55 13.91 11.13 0.89
N LYS A 56 14.29 12.24 0.23
CA LYS A 56 13.63 13.54 0.36
C LYS A 56 12.13 13.47 0.00
N PHE A 57 11.77 12.70 -1.03
CA PHE A 57 10.36 12.57 -1.44
C PHE A 57 9.54 11.80 -0.42
N ALA A 58 10.07 10.69 0.09
CA ALA A 58 9.39 9.91 1.13
C ALA A 58 9.31 10.69 2.45
N THR A 59 10.34 11.48 2.80
CA THR A 59 10.33 12.34 4.00
C THR A 59 9.25 13.42 3.90
N VAL A 60 9.16 14.12 2.76
CA VAL A 60 8.10 15.12 2.54
C VAL A 60 6.72 14.47 2.56
N ALA A 61 6.54 13.33 1.90
CA ALA A 61 5.29 12.60 1.91
C ALA A 61 4.88 12.17 3.33
N ALA A 62 5.81 11.64 4.12
CA ALA A 62 5.57 11.28 5.51
C ALA A 62 5.21 12.51 6.36
N ALA A 63 5.92 13.63 6.17
CA ALA A 63 5.63 14.90 6.88
C ALA A 63 4.21 15.41 6.56
N VAL A 64 3.79 15.37 5.29
CA VAL A 64 2.42 15.73 4.88
C VAL A 64 1.39 14.83 5.56
N LEU A 65 1.59 13.51 5.56
CA LEU A 65 0.64 12.59 6.20
C LEU A 65 0.59 12.76 7.71
N VAL A 66 1.73 13.01 8.37
CA VAL A 66 1.77 13.34 9.80
C VAL A 66 1.02 14.64 10.07
N LEU A 67 1.21 15.67 9.24
CA LEU A 67 0.48 16.93 9.34
C LEU A 67 -1.04 16.70 9.19
N VAL A 68 -1.46 15.96 8.18
CA VAL A 68 -2.88 15.59 7.97
C VAL A 68 -3.43 14.84 9.18
N GLY A 69 -2.67 13.90 9.75
CA GLY A 69 -3.05 13.18 10.98
C GLY A 69 -3.17 14.10 12.19
N LEU A 70 -2.25 15.02 12.39
CA LEU A 70 -2.31 16.03 13.46
C LEU A 70 -3.51 16.97 13.28
N VAL A 71 -3.77 17.43 12.05
CA VAL A 71 -4.94 18.24 11.73
C VAL A 71 -6.24 17.46 11.97
N ALA A 72 -6.29 16.17 11.64
CA ALA A 72 -7.46 15.33 11.89
C ALA A 72 -7.77 15.19 13.40
N VAL A 73 -6.74 15.12 14.24
CA VAL A 73 -6.90 14.95 15.70
C VAL A 73 -7.19 16.28 16.40
N PHE A 74 -6.37 17.29 16.14
CA PHE A 74 -6.38 18.55 16.88
C PHE A 74 -7.20 19.65 16.19
N GLY A 75 -7.38 19.56 14.86
CA GLY A 75 -8.07 20.58 14.07
C GLY A 75 -9.47 20.92 14.54
N PRO A 76 -10.35 19.96 14.83
CA PRO A 76 -11.70 20.23 15.31
C PRO A 76 -11.71 20.94 16.68
N MET A 77 -10.73 20.69 17.53
CA MET A 77 -10.61 21.37 18.84
C MET A 77 -10.21 22.84 18.69
N LEU A 78 -9.41 23.14 17.64
CA LEU A 78 -8.89 24.49 17.40
C LEU A 78 -9.82 25.35 16.53
N MET A 79 -10.52 24.73 15.58
CA MET A 79 -11.27 25.44 14.53
C MET A 79 -12.72 24.97 14.37
N GLY A 80 -13.25 24.17 15.30
CA GLY A 80 -14.62 23.66 15.23
C GLY A 80 -15.67 24.78 15.13
N ASP A 81 -15.53 25.81 15.95
CA ASP A 81 -16.45 26.96 15.97
C ASP A 81 -16.40 27.75 14.64
N LEU A 82 -15.21 27.90 14.07
CA LEU A 82 -15.02 28.59 12.78
C LEU A 82 -15.65 27.85 11.60
N ALA A 83 -15.73 26.51 11.69
CA ALA A 83 -16.33 25.69 10.67
C ALA A 83 -17.87 25.78 10.64
N THR A 84 -18.48 26.09 11.76
CA THR A 84 -19.95 26.11 11.95
C THR A 84 -20.55 27.50 12.00
N LYS A 85 -19.77 28.51 12.48
CA LYS A 85 -20.22 29.89 12.62
C LYS A 85 -20.60 30.47 11.24
N GLN A 86 -21.87 30.82 11.10
CA GLN A 86 -22.41 31.45 9.89
C GLN A 86 -22.39 32.96 10.00
N ASN A 87 -21.98 33.63 8.92
CA ASN A 87 -22.06 35.09 8.81
C ASN A 87 -22.36 35.48 7.36
N LEU A 88 -23.62 35.69 7.04
CA LEU A 88 -24.09 35.97 5.69
C LEU A 88 -23.48 37.24 5.07
N MET A 89 -22.99 38.19 5.88
CA MET A 89 -22.27 39.38 5.37
C MET A 89 -20.92 38.98 4.70
N PHE A 90 -20.39 37.82 5.08
CA PHE A 90 -19.14 37.29 4.53
C PHE A 90 -19.39 36.15 3.49
N ALA A 91 -20.62 36.03 2.97
CA ALA A 91 -20.92 34.99 1.98
C ALA A 91 -20.06 35.16 0.71
N ASN A 92 -19.42 34.03 0.28
CA ASN A 92 -18.60 33.93 -0.92
C ASN A 92 -17.43 34.95 -1.01
N LYS A 93 -16.84 35.32 0.12
CA LYS A 93 -15.65 36.18 0.12
C LYS A 93 -14.45 35.44 -0.47
N ALA A 94 -13.72 36.14 -1.33
CA ALA A 94 -12.55 35.60 -2.00
C ALA A 94 -11.41 35.25 -1.03
N PRO A 95 -10.61 34.21 -1.33
CA PRO A 95 -9.44 33.86 -0.54
C PRO A 95 -8.31 34.87 -0.65
N PHE A 96 -7.30 34.71 0.23
CA PHE A 96 -6.05 35.50 0.28
C PHE A 96 -6.25 36.98 0.62
N THR A 97 -7.38 37.33 1.23
CA THR A 97 -7.69 38.68 1.70
C THR A 97 -7.69 38.71 3.24
N LEU A 98 -6.67 39.31 3.85
CA LEU A 98 -6.56 39.40 5.31
C LEU A 98 -7.47 40.49 5.91
N ALA A 99 -8.04 41.37 5.08
CA ALA A 99 -8.95 42.43 5.52
C ALA A 99 -10.17 41.93 6.33
N ASN A 100 -10.56 40.65 6.13
CA ASN A 100 -11.70 40.02 6.78
C ASN A 100 -11.31 39.17 8.02
N GLY A 101 -10.01 39.20 8.43
CA GLY A 101 -9.47 38.38 9.49
C GLY A 101 -8.78 37.10 8.97
N TRP A 102 -7.84 36.55 9.77
CA TRP A 102 -7.08 35.36 9.40
C TRP A 102 -7.96 34.11 9.20
N GLU A 103 -9.10 34.05 9.86
CA GLU A 103 -10.08 32.94 9.79
C GLU A 103 -10.68 32.81 8.37
N TYR A 104 -10.74 33.89 7.58
CA TYR A 104 -11.22 33.91 6.20
C TYR A 104 -10.10 33.90 5.16
N PHE A 105 -8.87 33.56 5.56
CA PHE A 105 -7.71 33.55 4.65
C PHE A 105 -7.94 32.68 3.40
N LEU A 106 -8.61 31.51 3.54
CA LEU A 106 -9.00 30.66 2.41
C LEU A 106 -10.38 31.00 1.84
N GLY A 107 -10.94 32.13 2.22
CA GLY A 107 -12.26 32.58 1.81
C GLY A 107 -13.40 32.03 2.66
N SER A 108 -14.62 32.27 2.21
CA SER A 108 -15.84 31.80 2.88
C SER A 108 -16.77 31.10 1.90
N ASP A 109 -17.68 30.28 2.47
CA ASP A 109 -18.71 29.60 1.69
C ASP A 109 -19.99 30.45 1.50
N SER A 110 -21.01 29.88 0.87
CA SER A 110 -22.28 30.54 0.59
C SER A 110 -23.06 30.96 1.84
N LEU A 111 -22.76 30.38 3.01
CA LEU A 111 -23.34 30.74 4.30
C LEU A 111 -22.39 31.65 5.13
N GLY A 112 -21.27 32.08 4.53
CA GLY A 112 -20.27 32.90 5.19
C GLY A 112 -19.44 32.17 6.25
N ARG A 113 -19.36 30.82 6.19
CA ARG A 113 -18.53 30.02 7.09
C ARG A 113 -17.09 30.02 6.58
N SER A 114 -16.11 29.95 7.48
CA SER A 114 -14.71 29.86 7.10
C SER A 114 -14.40 28.58 6.33
N VAL A 115 -13.86 28.70 5.11
CA VAL A 115 -13.38 27.55 4.31
C VAL A 115 -12.19 26.90 4.99
N LEU A 116 -11.30 27.66 5.61
CA LEU A 116 -10.17 27.13 6.38
C LEU A 116 -10.65 26.27 7.55
N GLY A 117 -11.57 26.77 8.38
CA GLY A 117 -12.14 26.01 9.48
C GLY A 117 -12.83 24.74 9.01
N ARG A 118 -13.63 24.82 7.96
CA ARG A 118 -14.31 23.65 7.37
C ARG A 118 -13.32 22.62 6.80
N LEU A 119 -12.27 23.07 6.10
CA LEU A 119 -11.25 22.17 5.53
C LEU A 119 -10.52 21.39 6.63
N VAL A 120 -10.19 22.08 7.73
CA VAL A 120 -9.55 21.47 8.91
C VAL A 120 -10.47 20.45 9.59
N VAL A 121 -11.73 20.79 9.84
CA VAL A 121 -12.70 19.87 10.46
C VAL A 121 -13.01 18.68 9.52
N ALA A 122 -13.17 18.94 8.22
CA ALA A 122 -13.42 17.91 7.22
C ALA A 122 -12.28 16.87 7.15
N THR A 123 -11.04 17.26 7.47
CA THR A 123 -9.89 16.32 7.55
C THR A 123 -10.20 15.17 8.52
N ARG A 124 -10.73 15.48 9.70
CA ARG A 124 -11.09 14.45 10.68
C ARG A 124 -12.12 13.48 10.14
N THR A 125 -13.19 13.98 9.54
CA THR A 125 -14.28 13.12 9.00
C THR A 125 -13.75 12.22 7.87
N THR A 126 -13.02 12.79 6.90
CA THR A 126 -12.43 12.02 5.79
C THR A 126 -11.48 10.91 6.31
N ILE A 127 -10.59 11.24 7.26
CA ILE A 127 -9.66 10.26 7.83
C ILE A 127 -10.39 9.23 8.72
N SER A 128 -11.41 9.64 9.48
CA SER A 128 -12.20 8.74 10.34
C SER A 128 -13.06 7.75 9.56
N VAL A 129 -13.26 7.96 8.27
CA VAL A 129 -13.84 6.96 7.37
C VAL A 129 -12.75 6.09 6.75
N ALA A 130 -11.72 6.70 6.14
CA ALA A 130 -10.74 5.95 5.36
C ALA A 130 -9.90 5.02 6.23
N LEU A 131 -9.40 5.48 7.38
CA LEU A 131 -8.49 4.71 8.20
C LEU A 131 -9.16 3.48 8.85
N PRO A 132 -10.34 3.57 9.49
CA PRO A 132 -11.02 2.40 10.03
C PRO A 132 -11.47 1.41 8.94
N ALA A 133 -11.95 1.89 7.78
CA ALA A 133 -12.37 1.02 6.69
C ALA A 133 -11.20 0.14 6.19
N VAL A 134 -10.04 0.75 5.97
CA VAL A 134 -8.82 0.02 5.60
C VAL A 134 -8.34 -0.89 6.73
N GLY A 135 -8.37 -0.42 7.98
CA GLY A 135 -7.96 -1.22 9.14
C GLY A 135 -8.81 -2.48 9.31
N ILE A 136 -10.12 -2.36 9.20
CA ILE A 136 -11.07 -3.50 9.26
C ILE A 136 -10.79 -4.47 8.11
N ALA A 137 -10.67 -3.96 6.87
CA ALA A 137 -10.40 -4.79 5.70
C ALA A 137 -9.05 -5.50 5.81
N LEU A 138 -8.00 -4.80 6.26
CA LEU A 138 -6.67 -5.36 6.49
C LEU A 138 -6.73 -6.49 7.52
N VAL A 139 -7.31 -6.26 8.68
CA VAL A 139 -7.32 -7.27 9.77
C VAL A 139 -8.16 -8.47 9.36
N ILE A 140 -9.42 -8.26 8.96
CA ILE A 140 -10.33 -9.37 8.62
C ILE A 140 -9.85 -10.11 7.38
N GLY A 141 -9.54 -9.37 6.29
CA GLY A 141 -9.12 -9.97 5.04
C GLY A 141 -7.79 -10.73 5.16
N SER A 142 -6.82 -10.16 5.88
CA SER A 142 -5.52 -10.81 6.06
C SER A 142 -5.58 -12.05 6.92
N LEU A 143 -6.25 -12.00 8.07
CA LEU A 143 -6.38 -13.16 8.95
C LEU A 143 -7.14 -14.30 8.25
N TRP A 144 -8.23 -13.96 7.57
CA TRP A 144 -8.99 -14.93 6.78
C TRP A 144 -8.16 -15.48 5.61
N GLY A 145 -7.43 -14.62 4.90
CA GLY A 145 -6.59 -15.03 3.77
C GLY A 145 -5.44 -15.96 4.19
N VAL A 146 -4.71 -15.59 5.24
CA VAL A 146 -3.64 -16.45 5.79
C VAL A 146 -4.19 -17.79 6.24
N TRP A 147 -5.33 -17.80 6.94
CA TRP A 147 -5.97 -19.02 7.37
C TRP A 147 -6.40 -19.90 6.18
N ALA A 148 -7.02 -19.32 5.16
CA ALA A 148 -7.47 -20.03 3.95
C ALA A 148 -6.28 -20.59 3.16
N GLY A 149 -5.19 -19.82 3.00
CA GLY A 149 -3.98 -20.24 2.29
C GLY A 149 -3.20 -21.35 3.01
N TYR A 150 -3.21 -21.34 4.34
CA TYR A 150 -2.58 -22.39 5.13
C TYR A 150 -3.37 -23.71 5.12
N HIS A 151 -4.71 -23.65 5.16
CA HIS A 151 -5.59 -24.83 5.22
C HIS A 151 -6.13 -25.25 3.86
N ARG A 152 -5.34 -25.39 2.84
CA ARG A 152 -5.71 -25.74 1.46
C ARG A 152 -7.00 -26.61 1.34
N GLY A 153 -7.54 -26.76 0.12
CA GLY A 153 -8.73 -27.56 -0.14
C GLY A 153 -10.03 -26.78 -0.12
N TRP A 154 -11.12 -27.39 0.38
CA TRP A 154 -12.46 -26.80 0.29
C TRP A 154 -12.58 -25.44 1.01
N ARG A 155 -11.87 -25.27 2.13
CA ARG A 155 -11.86 -24.01 2.91
C ARG A 155 -11.31 -22.83 2.09
N GLU A 156 -10.21 -23.08 1.39
CA GLU A 156 -9.63 -22.15 0.45
C GLU A 156 -10.58 -21.84 -0.70
N THR A 157 -11.16 -22.89 -1.31
CA THR A 157 -12.10 -22.75 -2.44
C THR A 157 -13.33 -21.93 -2.05
N VAL A 158 -13.96 -22.21 -0.92
CA VAL A 158 -15.11 -21.43 -0.43
C VAL A 158 -14.73 -19.97 -0.14
N SER A 159 -13.58 -19.74 0.51
CA SER A 159 -13.10 -18.38 0.79
C SER A 159 -12.89 -17.59 -0.50
N MET A 160 -12.29 -18.19 -1.53
CA MET A 160 -12.10 -17.54 -2.83
C MET A 160 -13.43 -17.28 -3.53
N ARG A 161 -14.41 -18.20 -3.46
CA ARG A 161 -15.74 -17.98 -4.05
C ARG A 161 -16.47 -16.81 -3.40
N ILE A 162 -16.38 -16.67 -2.08
CA ILE A 162 -16.97 -15.50 -1.39
C ILE A 162 -16.29 -14.21 -1.87
N ALA A 163 -14.96 -14.21 -1.98
CA ALA A 163 -14.23 -13.07 -2.52
C ALA A 163 -14.67 -12.75 -3.97
N ASP A 164 -14.84 -13.78 -4.82
CA ASP A 164 -15.27 -13.63 -6.20
C ASP A 164 -16.67 -13.01 -6.29
N VAL A 165 -17.60 -13.44 -5.43
CA VAL A 165 -18.97 -12.89 -5.38
C VAL A 165 -18.93 -11.40 -5.01
N ILE A 166 -18.17 -11.01 -3.98
CA ILE A 166 -18.07 -9.59 -3.58
C ILE A 166 -17.45 -8.76 -4.72
N MET A 167 -16.40 -9.27 -5.37
CA MET A 167 -15.69 -8.56 -6.45
C MET A 167 -16.43 -8.55 -7.79
N SER A 168 -17.47 -9.38 -7.96
CA SER A 168 -18.28 -9.38 -9.18
C SER A 168 -19.12 -8.10 -9.32
N PHE A 169 -19.36 -7.40 -8.23
CA PHE A 169 -20.07 -6.13 -8.23
C PHE A 169 -19.08 -4.96 -8.32
N PRO A 170 -19.36 -3.94 -9.16
CA PRO A 170 -18.60 -2.68 -9.10
C PRO A 170 -18.70 -2.08 -7.70
N SER A 171 -17.56 -1.89 -7.03
CA SER A 171 -17.50 -1.54 -5.61
C SER A 171 -18.25 -0.26 -5.26
N LEU A 172 -18.17 0.79 -6.10
CA LEU A 172 -18.92 2.03 -5.90
C LEU A 172 -20.42 1.81 -6.06
N LEU A 173 -20.85 1.03 -7.05
CA LEU A 173 -22.27 0.72 -7.25
C LEU A 173 -22.83 -0.05 -6.05
N LEU A 174 -22.10 -1.05 -5.57
CA LEU A 174 -22.48 -1.79 -4.37
C LEU A 174 -22.61 -0.87 -3.16
N ALA A 175 -21.64 0.06 -2.98
CA ALA A 175 -21.69 1.02 -1.87
C ALA A 175 -22.91 1.95 -1.98
N VAL A 176 -23.22 2.46 -3.16
CA VAL A 176 -24.40 3.31 -3.42
C VAL A 176 -25.69 2.59 -3.07
N VAL A 177 -25.87 1.35 -3.55
CA VAL A 177 -27.08 0.56 -3.29
C VAL A 177 -27.25 0.28 -1.80
N VAL A 178 -26.18 -0.14 -1.13
CA VAL A 178 -26.23 -0.44 0.30
C VAL A 178 -26.53 0.80 1.14
N LEU A 179 -25.87 1.93 0.86
CA LEU A 179 -26.10 3.19 1.58
C LEU A 179 -27.47 3.79 1.32
N TYR A 180 -28.05 3.54 0.15
CA TYR A 180 -29.44 3.93 -0.13
C TYR A 180 -30.45 3.19 0.75
N VAL A 181 -30.20 1.88 1.01
CA VAL A 181 -31.08 1.05 1.84
C VAL A 181 -30.90 1.33 3.35
N PHE A 182 -29.64 1.51 3.82
CA PHE A 182 -29.31 1.58 5.25
C PHE A 182 -29.12 3.00 5.79
N ASN A 183 -29.42 4.02 5.03
CA ASN A 183 -29.15 5.42 5.34
C ASN A 183 -27.64 5.77 5.49
N PRO A 184 -27.19 6.89 4.95
CA PRO A 184 -25.80 7.31 5.05
C PRO A 184 -25.46 7.73 6.49
N SER A 185 -24.53 6.99 7.10
CA SER A 185 -23.88 7.34 8.37
C SER A 185 -22.40 7.02 8.25
N ILE A 186 -21.55 7.66 9.04
CA ILE A 186 -20.10 7.39 9.06
C ILE A 186 -19.85 5.88 9.24
N ALA A 187 -20.55 5.24 10.18
CA ALA A 187 -20.40 3.81 10.45
C ALA A 187 -20.78 2.93 9.25
N ASN A 188 -21.88 3.22 8.58
CA ASN A 188 -22.33 2.46 7.41
C ASN A 188 -21.38 2.64 6.21
N ILE A 189 -20.85 3.86 6.03
CA ILE A 189 -19.86 4.15 4.98
C ILE A 189 -18.57 3.38 5.26
N VAL A 190 -18.06 3.39 6.49
CA VAL A 190 -16.89 2.62 6.92
C VAL A 190 -17.11 1.13 6.67
N LEU A 191 -18.26 0.60 7.08
CA LEU A 191 -18.57 -0.83 6.96
C LEU A 191 -18.60 -1.29 5.50
N ILE A 192 -19.32 -0.58 4.63
CA ILE A 192 -19.42 -0.97 3.22
C ILE A 192 -18.09 -0.83 2.49
N LEU A 193 -17.34 0.24 2.73
CA LEU A 193 -16.02 0.41 2.15
C LEU A 193 -15.06 -0.68 2.65
N ALA A 194 -15.12 -1.06 3.93
CA ALA A 194 -14.34 -2.17 4.45
C ALA A 194 -14.70 -3.50 3.75
N ILE A 195 -15.98 -3.85 3.67
CA ILE A 195 -16.45 -5.09 3.05
C ILE A 195 -15.97 -5.20 1.60
N THR A 196 -16.04 -4.11 0.83
CA THR A 196 -15.60 -4.11 -0.58
C THR A 196 -14.08 -4.29 -0.73
N ARG A 197 -13.29 -4.02 0.32
CA ARG A 197 -11.82 -4.14 0.31
C ARG A 197 -11.31 -5.44 0.94
N ILE A 198 -12.10 -6.14 1.77
CA ILE A 198 -11.73 -7.45 2.35
C ILE A 198 -11.19 -8.42 1.28
N PRO A 199 -11.81 -8.62 0.10
CA PRO A 199 -11.37 -9.60 -0.88
C PRO A 199 -9.93 -9.40 -1.38
N ILE A 200 -9.46 -8.17 -1.52
CA ILE A 200 -8.11 -7.90 -2.01
C ILE A 200 -7.06 -8.34 -0.98
N TYR A 201 -7.29 -8.06 0.32
CA TYR A 201 -6.42 -8.54 1.40
C TYR A 201 -6.47 -10.05 1.53
N LEU A 202 -7.66 -10.63 1.43
CA LEU A 202 -7.88 -12.06 1.51
C LEU A 202 -7.10 -12.80 0.41
N ARG A 203 -7.20 -12.35 -0.83
CA ARG A 203 -6.49 -12.95 -1.97
C ARG A 203 -4.98 -12.82 -1.84
N THR A 204 -4.47 -11.63 -1.47
CA THR A 204 -3.04 -11.38 -1.30
C THR A 204 -2.48 -12.22 -0.16
N ALA A 205 -3.10 -12.16 1.01
CA ALA A 205 -2.66 -12.92 2.17
C ALA A 205 -2.72 -14.45 1.95
N ARG A 206 -3.76 -14.92 1.23
CA ARG A 206 -3.88 -16.34 0.84
C ARG A 206 -2.75 -16.75 -0.08
N ALA A 207 -2.46 -15.97 -1.11
CA ALA A 207 -1.41 -16.31 -2.08
C ALA A 207 -0.04 -16.44 -1.41
N GLU A 208 0.36 -15.45 -0.60
CA GLU A 208 1.63 -15.47 0.14
C GLU A 208 1.67 -16.60 1.20
N SER A 209 0.57 -16.81 1.93
CA SER A 209 0.50 -17.90 2.91
C SER A 209 0.62 -19.28 2.26
N ALA A 210 0.01 -19.49 1.09
CA ALA A 210 0.10 -20.74 0.35
C ALA A 210 1.53 -20.99 -0.20
N GLU A 211 2.24 -19.94 -0.59
CA GLU A 211 3.66 -20.04 -0.99
C GLU A 211 4.54 -20.39 0.20
N LEU A 212 4.37 -19.71 1.33
CA LEU A 212 5.17 -19.95 2.54
C LEU A 212 4.96 -21.35 3.11
N GLN A 213 3.78 -21.95 2.94
CA GLN A 213 3.46 -23.29 3.40
C GLN A 213 4.41 -24.36 2.82
N SER A 214 4.95 -24.14 1.62
CA SER A 214 5.88 -25.07 0.94
C SER A 214 7.36 -24.80 1.24
N ARG A 215 7.68 -23.85 2.13
CA ARG A 215 9.05 -23.52 2.50
C ARG A 215 9.59 -24.46 3.57
N THR A 216 10.88 -24.83 3.45
CA THR A 216 11.57 -25.78 4.36
C THR A 216 11.49 -25.41 5.83
N PHE A 217 11.48 -24.12 6.19
CA PHE A 217 11.35 -23.71 7.60
C PHE A 217 9.98 -24.03 8.20
N VAL A 218 8.91 -24.05 7.38
CA VAL A 218 7.56 -24.46 7.81
C VAL A 218 7.52 -25.97 8.02
N ASP A 219 8.14 -26.74 7.13
CA ASP A 219 8.21 -28.19 7.25
C ASP A 219 9.06 -28.60 8.48
N ALA A 220 10.17 -27.93 8.72
CA ALA A 220 10.94 -28.11 9.94
C ALA A 220 10.10 -27.84 11.21
N ALA A 221 9.36 -26.74 11.25
CA ALA A 221 8.49 -26.42 12.39
C ALA A 221 7.41 -27.51 12.60
N ARG A 222 6.86 -28.10 11.53
CA ARG A 222 5.92 -29.24 11.63
C ARG A 222 6.58 -30.48 12.18
N THR A 223 7.79 -30.80 11.71
CA THR A 223 8.57 -31.97 12.22
C THR A 223 8.86 -31.86 13.71
N PHE A 224 9.08 -30.62 14.20
CA PHE A 224 9.22 -30.36 15.65
C PHE A 224 7.89 -30.30 16.41
N GLY A 225 6.76 -30.66 15.79
CA GLY A 225 5.46 -30.76 16.46
C GLY A 225 4.74 -29.42 16.69
N ALA A 226 5.13 -28.34 15.99
CA ALA A 226 4.45 -27.05 16.12
C ALA A 226 3.01 -27.13 15.60
N ARG A 227 2.05 -26.61 16.40
CA ARG A 227 0.63 -26.53 16.02
C ARG A 227 0.41 -25.56 14.86
N PRO A 228 -0.56 -25.81 13.95
CA PRO A 228 -0.86 -24.93 12.81
C PRO A 228 -0.99 -23.45 13.18
N ASN A 229 -1.73 -23.14 14.23
CA ASN A 229 -1.92 -21.73 14.66
C ASN A 229 -0.62 -21.08 15.15
N ALA A 230 0.29 -21.85 15.76
CA ALA A 230 1.60 -21.35 16.17
C ALA A 230 2.49 -21.06 14.94
N ILE A 231 2.44 -21.91 13.91
CA ILE A 231 3.13 -21.69 12.64
C ILE A 231 2.59 -20.44 11.95
N ILE A 232 1.27 -20.32 11.84
CA ILE A 232 0.61 -19.13 11.25
C ILE A 232 1.05 -17.86 11.98
N GLY A 233 0.89 -17.80 13.30
CA GLY A 233 1.15 -16.59 14.08
C GLY A 233 2.63 -16.21 14.17
N ARG A 234 3.53 -17.20 14.27
CA ARG A 234 4.96 -16.95 14.55
C ARG A 234 5.82 -16.92 13.30
N HIS A 235 5.41 -17.61 12.23
CA HIS A 235 6.23 -17.77 11.03
C HIS A 235 5.57 -17.18 9.76
N VAL A 236 4.26 -17.33 9.56
CA VAL A 236 3.59 -16.87 8.34
C VAL A 236 3.24 -15.38 8.44
N ILE A 237 2.48 -14.97 9.46
CA ILE A 237 2.01 -13.56 9.60
C ILE A 237 3.16 -12.56 9.56
N PRO A 238 4.28 -12.73 10.29
CA PRO A 238 5.37 -11.74 10.26
C PRO A 238 6.04 -11.58 8.90
N VAL A 239 6.01 -12.61 8.05
CA VAL A 239 6.58 -12.55 6.69
C VAL A 239 5.64 -11.89 5.71
N VAL A 240 4.33 -12.12 5.84
CA VAL A 240 3.28 -11.56 4.96
C VAL A 240 2.94 -10.10 5.33
N LEU A 241 3.10 -9.73 6.60
CA LEU A 241 2.69 -8.42 7.13
C LEU A 241 3.28 -7.21 6.38
N PRO A 242 4.57 -7.16 5.99
CA PRO A 242 5.13 -6.05 5.23
C PRO A 242 4.42 -5.79 3.92
N THR A 243 4.08 -6.84 3.16
CA THR A 243 3.31 -6.72 1.91
C THR A 243 1.91 -6.18 2.17
N LEU A 244 1.23 -6.69 3.20
CA LEU A 244 -0.11 -6.25 3.56
C LEU A 244 -0.15 -4.80 4.04
N LEU A 245 0.86 -4.33 4.77
CA LEU A 245 0.98 -2.93 5.18
C LEU A 245 1.23 -2.01 3.98
N THR A 246 2.05 -2.46 3.01
CA THR A 246 2.23 -1.73 1.75
C THR A 246 0.92 -1.64 0.97
N LEU A 247 0.17 -2.73 0.90
CA LEU A 247 -1.16 -2.76 0.29
C LEU A 247 -2.12 -1.81 1.01
N ALA A 248 -2.07 -1.76 2.36
CA ALA A 248 -2.93 -0.89 3.15
C ALA A 248 -2.76 0.60 2.83
N THR A 249 -1.54 1.05 2.53
CA THR A 249 -1.31 2.44 2.12
C THR A 249 -1.89 2.78 0.75
N LEU A 250 -1.90 1.82 -0.19
CA LEU A 250 -2.56 1.98 -1.48
C LEU A 250 -4.09 1.97 -1.34
N GLU A 251 -4.60 1.04 -0.54
CA GLU A 251 -6.04 0.93 -0.28
C GLU A 251 -6.59 2.13 0.49
N PHE A 252 -5.77 2.76 1.35
CA PHE A 252 -6.13 4.02 2.00
C PHE A 252 -6.43 5.13 0.97
N CYS A 253 -5.58 5.26 -0.06
CA CYS A 253 -5.83 6.21 -1.14
C CYS A 253 -7.14 5.91 -1.87
N TYR A 254 -7.35 4.62 -2.18
CA TYR A 254 -8.57 4.20 -2.87
C TYR A 254 -9.83 4.48 -2.04
N VAL A 255 -9.83 4.10 -0.75
CA VAL A 255 -10.98 4.29 0.14
C VAL A 255 -11.28 5.77 0.35
N MET A 256 -10.26 6.62 0.48
CA MET A 256 -10.42 8.07 0.60
C MET A 256 -11.07 8.67 -0.66
N LEU A 257 -10.64 8.24 -1.85
CA LEU A 257 -11.26 8.66 -3.11
C LEU A 257 -12.68 8.12 -3.27
N ALA A 258 -12.94 6.89 -2.83
CA ALA A 258 -14.27 6.29 -2.88
C ALA A 258 -15.24 7.01 -1.93
N GLU A 259 -14.82 7.34 -0.69
CA GLU A 259 -15.61 8.18 0.22
C GLU A 259 -15.93 9.52 -0.41
N SER A 260 -14.91 10.19 -0.94
CA SER A 260 -15.09 11.51 -1.58
C SER A 260 -16.04 11.43 -2.77
N SER A 261 -15.99 10.35 -3.57
CA SER A 261 -16.91 10.11 -4.67
C SER A 261 -18.35 9.89 -4.21
N LEU A 262 -18.56 9.09 -3.15
CA LEU A 262 -19.89 8.87 -2.55
C LEU A 262 -20.46 10.16 -1.98
N SER A 263 -19.65 10.95 -1.28
CA SER A 263 -20.05 12.27 -0.74
C SER A 263 -20.34 13.27 -1.85
N PHE A 264 -19.56 13.25 -2.94
CA PHE A 264 -19.81 14.07 -4.13
C PHE A 264 -21.12 13.71 -4.82
N LEU A 265 -21.50 12.44 -4.87
CA LEU A 265 -22.77 11.97 -5.40
C LEU A 265 -23.98 12.23 -4.47
N GLY A 266 -23.73 12.76 -3.27
CA GLY A 266 -24.78 13.07 -2.30
C GLY A 266 -25.29 11.88 -1.49
N ILE A 267 -24.57 10.74 -1.52
CA ILE A 267 -24.92 9.50 -0.81
C ILE A 267 -23.92 9.20 0.33
N GLY A 268 -22.80 9.92 0.36
CA GLY A 268 -21.79 9.80 1.41
C GLY A 268 -22.12 10.60 2.66
N ILE A 269 -21.12 11.30 3.19
CA ILE A 269 -21.25 12.17 4.35
C ILE A 269 -22.28 13.28 4.07
N GLN A 270 -23.19 13.48 5.03
CA GLN A 270 -24.26 14.47 4.95
C GLN A 270 -24.11 15.52 6.07
N PRO A 271 -24.61 16.77 5.85
CA PRO A 271 -24.70 17.74 6.94
C PRO A 271 -25.48 17.17 8.15
N PRO A 272 -25.08 17.51 9.41
CA PRO A 272 -24.15 18.58 9.79
C PRO A 272 -22.66 18.22 9.64
N ASP A 273 -22.31 16.96 9.41
CA ASP A 273 -20.93 16.54 9.19
C ASP A 273 -20.37 17.14 7.90
N VAL A 274 -19.06 17.28 7.84
CA VAL A 274 -18.36 17.81 6.68
C VAL A 274 -17.16 16.92 6.34
N SER A 275 -17.03 16.53 5.04
CA SER A 275 -15.84 15.87 4.49
C SER A 275 -15.30 16.65 3.31
N TRP A 276 -14.07 16.36 2.89
CA TRP A 276 -13.50 17.01 1.70
C TRP A 276 -14.34 16.73 0.46
N GLY A 277 -14.86 15.50 0.29
CA GLY A 277 -15.73 15.14 -0.83
C GLY A 277 -17.05 15.93 -0.82
N LEU A 278 -17.69 16.09 0.34
CA LEU A 278 -18.89 16.91 0.50
C LEU A 278 -18.62 18.39 0.19
N MET A 279 -17.47 18.93 0.62
CA MET A 279 -17.09 20.31 0.30
C MET A 279 -16.93 20.51 -1.22
N VAL A 280 -16.28 19.56 -1.93
CA VAL A 280 -16.17 19.59 -3.40
C VAL A 280 -17.56 19.58 -4.04
N ALA A 281 -18.47 18.73 -3.57
CA ALA A 281 -19.84 18.64 -4.08
C ALA A 281 -20.62 19.96 -3.91
N GLN A 282 -20.55 20.55 -2.72
CA GLN A 282 -21.20 21.83 -2.42
C GLN A 282 -20.62 22.99 -3.23
N GLY A 283 -19.31 23.01 -3.41
CA GLY A 283 -18.60 24.04 -4.18
C GLY A 283 -18.84 23.98 -5.70
N ARG A 284 -19.26 22.82 -6.22
CA ARG A 284 -19.45 22.61 -7.67
C ARG A 284 -20.37 23.64 -8.33
N GLN A 285 -21.41 24.05 -7.64
CA GLN A 285 -22.39 25.03 -8.14
C GLN A 285 -21.81 26.44 -8.24
N TYR A 286 -20.73 26.71 -7.53
CA TYR A 286 -20.08 28.03 -7.41
C TYR A 286 -18.76 28.14 -8.15
N LEU A 287 -18.41 27.18 -9.03
CA LEU A 287 -17.09 27.14 -9.68
C LEU A 287 -16.77 28.42 -10.48
N GLN A 288 -17.75 29.07 -11.04
CA GLN A 288 -17.56 30.32 -11.81
C GLN A 288 -17.40 31.57 -10.93
N THR A 289 -17.95 31.54 -9.71
CA THR A 289 -17.98 32.69 -8.82
C THR A 289 -17.12 32.53 -7.56
N ALA A 290 -17.00 31.30 -7.06
CA ALA A 290 -16.28 30.95 -5.84
C ALA A 290 -15.53 29.60 -6.01
N TRP A 291 -14.61 29.55 -6.97
CA TRP A 291 -13.84 28.35 -7.34
C TRP A 291 -13.13 27.67 -6.17
N TRP A 292 -12.72 28.46 -5.16
CA TRP A 292 -11.99 27.96 -3.98
C TRP A 292 -12.78 26.94 -3.16
N LEU A 293 -14.12 27.00 -3.22
CA LEU A 293 -14.99 26.07 -2.49
C LEU A 293 -14.86 24.62 -2.95
N SER A 294 -14.52 24.38 -4.22
CA SER A 294 -14.26 23.03 -4.77
C SER A 294 -12.77 22.74 -4.91
N ILE A 295 -11.97 23.72 -5.35
CA ILE A 295 -10.56 23.47 -5.68
C ILE A 295 -9.73 23.21 -4.43
N LEU A 296 -9.93 23.96 -3.33
CA LEU A 296 -9.14 23.77 -2.11
C LEU A 296 -9.35 22.40 -1.45
N PRO A 297 -10.58 21.92 -1.21
CA PRO A 297 -10.77 20.57 -0.71
C PRO A 297 -10.34 19.48 -1.70
N GLY A 298 -10.53 19.70 -3.01
CA GLY A 298 -10.01 18.83 -4.06
C GLY A 298 -8.47 18.71 -4.00
N LEU A 299 -7.79 19.83 -3.80
CA LEU A 299 -6.34 19.86 -3.64
C LEU A 299 -5.88 19.11 -2.37
N ALA A 300 -6.63 19.23 -1.26
CA ALA A 300 -6.34 18.47 -0.04
C ALA A 300 -6.41 16.95 -0.29
N ILE A 301 -7.43 16.48 -1.02
CA ILE A 301 -7.54 15.08 -1.44
C ILE A 301 -6.33 14.67 -2.29
N VAL A 302 -5.99 15.43 -3.31
CA VAL A 302 -4.89 15.13 -4.24
C VAL A 302 -3.55 15.08 -3.51
N VAL A 303 -3.24 16.09 -2.68
CA VAL A 303 -1.97 16.15 -1.92
C VAL A 303 -1.86 14.96 -0.97
N THR A 304 -2.92 14.64 -0.24
CA THR A 304 -2.92 13.51 0.69
C THR A 304 -2.77 12.17 -0.04
N THR A 305 -3.45 12.01 -1.18
CA THR A 305 -3.36 10.79 -2.01
C THR A 305 -1.95 10.63 -2.60
N ILE A 306 -1.36 11.70 -3.13
CA ILE A 306 0.02 11.66 -3.66
C ILE A 306 1.00 11.32 -2.53
N ALA A 307 0.88 11.96 -1.37
CA ALA A 307 1.74 11.68 -0.23
C ALA A 307 1.63 10.21 0.23
N ALA A 308 0.42 9.67 0.33
CA ALA A 308 0.22 8.29 0.70
C ALA A 308 0.78 7.32 -0.36
N ASN A 309 0.60 7.57 -1.66
CA ASN A 309 1.18 6.76 -2.73
C ASN A 309 2.72 6.79 -2.75
N VAL A 310 3.33 7.95 -2.55
CA VAL A 310 4.79 8.07 -2.45
C VAL A 310 5.33 7.29 -1.25
N LEU A 311 4.66 7.40 -0.10
CA LEU A 311 5.04 6.64 1.08
C LEU A 311 4.86 5.13 0.88
N ALA A 312 3.77 4.69 0.21
CA ALA A 312 3.53 3.29 -0.14
C ALA A 312 4.64 2.72 -1.04
N ALA A 313 5.02 3.47 -2.08
CA ALA A 313 6.10 3.07 -2.99
C ALA A 313 7.45 2.94 -2.24
N TRP A 314 7.75 3.90 -1.37
CA TRP A 314 8.94 3.85 -0.52
C TRP A 314 8.89 2.67 0.46
N LEU A 315 7.77 2.45 1.13
CA LEU A 315 7.59 1.34 2.08
C LEU A 315 7.81 -0.02 1.42
N ARG A 316 7.29 -0.20 0.20
CA ARG A 316 7.50 -1.41 -0.59
C ARG A 316 9.00 -1.68 -0.82
N ILE A 317 9.79 -0.67 -1.19
CA ILE A 317 11.23 -0.82 -1.40
C ILE A 317 11.96 -1.05 -0.07
N ALA A 318 11.54 -0.37 0.99
CA ALA A 318 12.19 -0.46 2.30
C ALA A 318 11.93 -1.79 3.02
N THR A 319 10.80 -2.44 2.73
CA THR A 319 10.43 -3.74 3.34
C THR A 319 10.92 -4.94 2.52
N ASP A 320 11.23 -4.78 1.24
CA ASP A 320 11.76 -5.83 0.37
C ASP A 320 13.29 -5.99 0.57
N PRO A 321 13.79 -7.10 1.14
CA PRO A 321 15.21 -7.33 1.34
C PRO A 321 16.01 -7.28 0.05
N ALA A 322 15.43 -7.73 -1.09
CA ALA A 322 16.08 -7.75 -2.39
C ALA A 322 16.25 -6.35 -3.00
N GLN A 323 15.43 -5.38 -2.61
CA GLN A 323 15.47 -4.02 -3.14
C GLN A 323 16.04 -2.98 -2.17
N ARG A 324 16.20 -3.34 -0.90
CA ARG A 324 16.64 -2.42 0.18
C ARG A 324 17.99 -1.75 -0.11
N TRP A 325 18.89 -2.42 -0.82
CA TRP A 325 20.18 -1.89 -1.23
C TRP A 325 20.04 -0.63 -2.12
N ARG A 326 18.93 -0.49 -2.87
CA ARG A 326 18.67 0.71 -3.71
C ARG A 326 18.55 1.99 -2.88
N LEU A 327 18.02 1.90 -1.66
CA LEU A 327 17.93 3.03 -0.73
C LEU A 327 19.27 3.36 -0.05
N ALA A 328 20.20 2.40 -0.03
CA ALA A 328 21.51 2.56 0.59
C ALA A 328 22.54 3.26 -0.35
N LEU A 329 22.35 3.16 -1.67
CA LEU A 329 23.27 3.74 -2.66
C LEU A 329 22.99 5.23 -2.90
N PRO A 330 24.03 6.09 -3.02
CA PRO A 330 23.84 7.47 -3.44
C PRO A 330 23.38 7.49 -4.92
N ARG A 331 22.35 8.30 -5.20
CA ARG A 331 21.64 8.41 -6.48
C ARG A 331 22.53 8.55 -7.72
N LYS A 332 23.72 9.17 -7.57
CA LYS A 332 24.71 9.34 -8.64
C LYS A 332 25.31 8.02 -9.17
N ARG A 333 25.32 6.93 -8.39
CA ARG A 333 25.86 5.62 -8.82
C ARG A 333 24.85 4.73 -9.52
N LEU A 334 23.55 5.00 -9.41
CA LEU A 334 22.50 4.22 -10.09
C LEU A 334 22.45 4.49 -11.60
N ILE A 335 22.73 5.74 -12.03
CA ILE A 335 22.70 6.14 -13.44
C ILE A 335 23.92 5.58 -14.20
N ALA A 336 25.06 5.41 -13.52
CA ALA A 336 26.30 4.91 -14.13
C ALA A 336 26.31 3.38 -14.40
N ARG A 337 25.30 2.63 -13.98
CA ARG A 337 25.22 1.16 -14.12
C ARG A 337 24.19 0.67 -15.14
N ILE A 338 23.54 1.56 -15.87
CA ILE A 338 22.70 1.16 -17.01
C ILE A 338 23.66 1.01 -18.19
N PRO A 339 24.02 -0.22 -18.64
CA PRO A 339 24.79 -0.39 -19.87
C PRO A 339 23.91 0.13 -21.01
N VAL A 340 24.29 1.23 -21.61
CA VAL A 340 23.74 1.67 -22.89
C VAL A 340 24.17 0.60 -23.87
N LYS A 341 23.26 -0.29 -24.27
CA LYS A 341 23.44 -1.13 -25.42
C LYS A 341 23.47 -0.19 -26.62
N THR A 342 24.64 0.21 -27.05
CA THR A 342 24.87 0.74 -28.40
C THR A 342 24.60 -0.43 -29.34
N GLU A 343 23.44 -0.43 -29.99
CA GLU A 343 23.24 -1.21 -31.21
C GLU A 343 24.20 -0.63 -32.27
N GLU A 344 25.35 -1.27 -32.43
CA GLU A 344 26.14 -1.09 -33.65
C GLU A 344 25.37 -1.75 -34.79
N SER A 345 24.85 -0.90 -35.66
CA SER A 345 24.31 -1.26 -36.97
C SER A 345 25.40 -1.89 -37.82
N LYS A 346 25.17 -3.10 -38.28
CA LYS A 346 25.72 -3.63 -39.51
C LYS A 346 24.61 -4.13 -40.39
#